data_d07305c4b71ef394d0419652a8bb30c8
#
_entry.id   d07305c4b71ef394d0419652a8bb30c8
#
_cell.length_a   1.000
_cell.length_b   1.000
_cell.length_c   1.000
_cell.angle_alpha   90.00
_cell.angle_beta   90.00
_cell.angle_gamma   90.00
#
_symmetry.space_group_name_H-M   'P 1'
#
loop_
_entity.id
_entity.type
_entity.pdbx_description
1 polymer ?
#
loop_
_entity_poly.entity_id
_entity_poly.type
_entity_poly.pdbx_seq_one_letter_code
_entity_poly.pdbx_strand_id
1 'polypeptide(L)'
;MKEHWDFLKNPEAKIKTMWRKVDDITNGGFLKDGRMLALIMAQAGLGKSVFLSNLAVNFMKQNLSVVVISLEMSENVYAARFDAHISKKNINRLAENEEVATERIREFYR
;
A
#
# COMPACT_ATOMS: atom_id res chain seq x y z
N MET A 1 -24.76 -17.07 -14.52
CA MET A 1 -24.15 -17.83 -13.41
C MET A 1 -22.67 -18.15 -13.65
N LYS A 2 -22.32 -18.68 -14.82
CA LYS A 2 -20.93 -19.01 -15.17
C LYS A 2 -20.03 -17.77 -15.20
N GLU A 3 -20.49 -16.66 -15.75
CA GLU A 3 -19.76 -15.40 -15.82
C GLU A 3 -19.43 -14.84 -14.43
N HIS A 4 -20.35 -14.97 -13.48
CA HIS A 4 -20.14 -14.55 -12.09
C HIS A 4 -19.02 -15.34 -11.42
N TRP A 5 -18.99 -16.65 -11.60
CA TRP A 5 -17.94 -17.50 -11.04
C TRP A 5 -16.59 -17.24 -11.69
N ASP A 6 -16.56 -17.04 -13.00
CA ASP A 6 -15.34 -16.70 -13.73
C ASP A 6 -14.77 -15.37 -13.26
N PHE A 7 -15.62 -14.37 -13.01
CA PHE A 7 -15.21 -13.10 -12.45
C PHE A 7 -14.57 -13.25 -11.07
N LEU A 8 -15.19 -14.03 -10.17
CA LEU A 8 -14.68 -14.24 -8.83
C LEU A 8 -13.34 -15.00 -8.81
N LYS A 9 -13.09 -15.83 -9.79
CA LYS A 9 -11.86 -16.61 -9.92
C LYS A 9 -10.79 -15.93 -10.75
N ASN A 10 -11.12 -14.88 -11.47
CA ASN A 10 -10.19 -14.21 -12.37
C ASN A 10 -9.18 -13.35 -11.56
N PRO A 11 -7.88 -13.69 -11.54
CA PRO A 11 -6.88 -12.92 -10.82
C PRO A 11 -6.65 -11.52 -11.38
N GLU A 12 -6.95 -11.31 -12.65
CA GLU A 12 -6.81 -9.98 -13.29
C GLU A 12 -7.87 -8.98 -12.80
N ALA A 13 -8.98 -9.44 -12.25
CA ALA A 13 -10.03 -8.60 -11.67
C ALA A 13 -9.70 -8.13 -10.25
N LYS A 14 -8.55 -8.52 -9.72
CA LYS A 14 -8.15 -8.25 -8.34
C LYS A 14 -6.87 -7.41 -8.28
N ILE A 15 -6.79 -6.61 -7.23
CA ILE A 15 -5.59 -5.86 -6.87
C ILE A 15 -4.99 -6.53 -5.64
N LYS A 16 -3.78 -7.06 -5.76
CA LYS A 16 -3.10 -7.73 -4.65
C LYS A 16 -2.64 -6.71 -3.62
N THR A 17 -2.79 -7.07 -2.34
CA THR A 17 -2.22 -6.28 -1.25
C THR A 17 -0.72 -6.54 -1.08
N MET A 18 -0.21 -7.61 -1.69
CA MET A 18 1.14 -8.15 -1.54
C MET A 18 1.41 -8.77 -0.17
N TRP A 19 0.39 -8.94 0.65
CA TRP A 19 0.43 -9.74 1.87
C TRP A 19 -0.33 -11.04 1.63
N ARG A 20 0.39 -12.15 1.64
CA ARG A 20 -0.15 -13.45 1.28
C ARG A 20 -1.41 -13.81 2.05
N LYS A 21 -1.40 -13.63 3.36
CA LYS A 21 -2.57 -13.98 4.19
C LYS A 21 -3.81 -13.16 3.86
N VAL A 22 -3.63 -11.87 3.61
CA VAL A 22 -4.74 -10.98 3.23
C VAL A 22 -5.27 -11.36 1.84
N ASP A 23 -4.38 -11.60 0.90
CA ASP A 23 -4.76 -11.99 -0.45
C ASP A 23 -5.46 -13.35 -0.48
N ASP A 24 -5.03 -14.30 0.35
CA ASP A 24 -5.69 -15.60 0.48
C ASP A 24 -7.12 -15.46 1.04
N ILE A 25 -7.31 -14.64 2.08
CA ILE A 25 -8.62 -14.40 2.68
C ILE A 25 -9.57 -13.68 1.72
N THR A 26 -9.06 -12.79 0.90
CA THR A 26 -9.85 -11.99 -0.03
C THR A 26 -9.94 -12.60 -1.43
N ASN A 27 -9.54 -13.86 -1.59
CA ASN A 27 -9.54 -14.55 -2.88
C ASN A 27 -8.75 -13.81 -3.98
N GLY A 28 -7.58 -13.33 -3.65
CA GLY A 28 -6.65 -12.70 -4.59
C GLY A 28 -6.50 -11.19 -4.44
N GLY A 29 -7.15 -10.57 -3.47
CA GLY A 29 -7.01 -9.15 -3.16
C GLY A 29 -8.29 -8.35 -3.31
N PHE A 30 -8.14 -7.05 -3.53
CA PHE A 30 -9.25 -6.11 -3.65
C PHE A 30 -9.81 -6.09 -5.07
N LEU A 31 -11.09 -5.75 -5.21
CA LEU A 31 -11.74 -5.66 -6.51
C LEU A 31 -11.18 -4.49 -7.33
N LYS A 32 -10.78 -4.77 -8.56
CA LYS A 32 -10.17 -3.80 -9.46
C LYS A 32 -11.17 -2.80 -10.06
N ASP A 33 -12.45 -3.14 -10.08
CA ASP A 33 -13.50 -2.27 -10.65
C ASP A 33 -13.84 -1.06 -9.78
N GLY A 34 -13.19 -0.92 -8.63
CA GLY A 34 -13.35 0.23 -7.74
C GLY A 34 -14.61 0.23 -6.89
N ARG A 35 -15.41 -0.80 -6.93
CA ARG A 35 -16.66 -0.90 -6.16
C ARG A 35 -16.46 -1.63 -4.84
N MET A 36 -15.38 -1.29 -4.14
CA MET A 36 -15.04 -1.93 -2.87
C MET A 36 -14.66 -0.88 -1.83
N LEU A 37 -15.21 -1.03 -0.65
CA LEU A 37 -14.79 -0.30 0.55
C LEU A 37 -14.19 -1.31 1.53
N ALA A 38 -12.92 -1.15 1.85
CA ALA A 38 -12.26 -1.96 2.87
C ALA A 38 -12.05 -1.11 4.13
N LEU A 39 -12.46 -1.62 5.28
CA LEU A 39 -12.32 -0.94 6.56
C LEU A 39 -11.28 -1.65 7.42
N ILE A 40 -10.30 -0.91 7.90
CA ILE A 40 -9.26 -1.41 8.79
C ILE A 40 -9.50 -0.84 10.18
N MET A 41 -9.77 -1.71 11.12
CA MET A 41 -10.09 -1.34 12.50
C MET A 41 -9.01 -1.85 13.45
N ALA A 42 -8.51 -0.97 14.29
CA ALA A 42 -7.56 -1.32 15.34
C ALA A 42 -7.61 -0.26 16.44
N GLN A 43 -7.17 -0.64 17.63
CA GLN A 43 -7.01 0.31 18.73
C GLN A 43 -5.89 1.31 18.40
N ALA A 44 -5.93 2.47 19.06
CA ALA A 44 -4.89 3.49 18.93
C ALA A 44 -3.51 2.90 19.25
N GLY A 45 -2.50 3.23 18.45
CA GLY A 45 -1.12 2.78 18.65
C GLY A 45 -0.81 1.38 18.12
N LEU A 46 -1.75 0.70 17.48
CA LEU A 46 -1.52 -0.64 16.91
C LEU A 46 -1.04 -0.63 15.44
N GLY A 47 -0.70 0.52 14.91
CA GLY A 47 -0.08 0.61 13.60
C GLY A 47 -1.03 0.69 12.39
N LYS A 48 -2.28 1.16 12.57
CA LYS A 48 -3.23 1.37 11.46
C LYS A 48 -2.64 2.22 10.35
N SER A 49 -2.06 3.35 10.71
CA SER A 49 -1.48 4.28 9.73
C SER A 49 -0.25 3.71 9.03
N VAL A 50 0.55 2.94 9.74
CA VAL A 50 1.70 2.22 9.16
C VAL A 50 1.19 1.17 8.16
N PHE A 51 0.15 0.43 8.53
CA PHE A 51 -0.47 -0.54 7.64
C PHE A 51 -0.99 0.12 6.35
N LEU A 52 -1.72 1.23 6.48
CA LEU A 52 -2.25 1.96 5.33
C LEU A 52 -1.12 2.54 4.45
N SER A 53 -0.05 3.06 5.04
CA SER A 53 1.10 3.57 4.31
C SER A 53 1.76 2.46 3.49
N ASN A 54 1.97 1.30 4.09
CA ASN A 54 2.56 0.15 3.41
C ASN A 54 1.65 -0.38 2.30
N LEU A 55 0.35 -0.41 2.55
CA LEU A 55 -0.63 -0.81 1.53
C LEU A 55 -0.61 0.12 0.33
N ALA A 56 -0.55 1.43 0.57
CA ALA A 56 -0.45 2.44 -0.49
C ALA A 56 0.80 2.22 -1.35
N VAL A 57 1.96 1.99 -0.73
CA VAL A 57 3.20 1.71 -1.46
C VAL A 57 3.09 0.39 -2.25
N ASN A 58 2.49 -0.64 -1.67
CA ASN A 58 2.29 -1.91 -2.37
C ASN A 58 1.41 -1.74 -3.62
N PHE A 59 0.39 -0.89 -3.56
CA PHE A 59 -0.42 -0.56 -4.73
C PHE A 59 0.37 0.25 -5.77
N MET A 60 1.18 1.20 -5.33
CA MET A 60 2.04 1.97 -6.22
C MET A 60 3.04 1.09 -6.96
N LYS A 61 3.56 0.06 -6.32
CA LYS A 61 4.45 -0.94 -6.95
C LYS A 61 3.78 -1.71 -8.08
N GLN A 62 2.46 -1.73 -8.12
CA GLN A 62 1.66 -2.38 -9.16
C GLN A 62 1.20 -1.39 -10.23
N ASN A 63 1.83 -0.21 -10.31
CA ASN A 63 1.49 0.88 -11.24
C ASN A 63 0.08 1.45 -11.05
N LEU A 64 -0.41 1.44 -9.82
CA LEU A 64 -1.70 2.03 -9.47
C LEU A 64 -1.50 3.43 -8.92
N SER A 65 -2.41 4.32 -9.27
CA SER A 65 -2.47 5.66 -8.69
C SER A 65 -3.17 5.60 -7.35
N VAL A 66 -2.55 6.15 -6.32
CA VAL A 66 -3.05 6.10 -4.95
C VAL A 66 -3.20 7.52 -4.40
N VAL A 67 -4.34 7.80 -3.78
CA VAL A 67 -4.57 9.05 -3.05
C VAL A 67 -4.70 8.70 -1.57
N VAL A 68 -3.94 9.38 -0.74
CA VAL A 68 -4.01 9.22 0.72
C VAL A 68 -4.57 10.50 1.32
N ILE A 69 -5.66 10.36 2.08
CA ILE A 69 -6.29 11.47 2.79
C ILE A 69 -6.16 11.19 4.28
N SER A 70 -5.52 12.09 5.01
CA SER A 70 -5.29 11.95 6.44
C SER A 70 -5.87 13.12 7.21
N LEU A 71 -6.56 12.81 8.30
CA LEU A 71 -7.08 13.80 9.25
C LEU A 71 -6.24 13.90 10.53
N GLU A 72 -5.35 12.92 10.77
CA GLU A 72 -4.56 12.83 11.98
C GLU A 72 -3.10 13.21 11.77
N MET A 73 -2.50 12.82 10.64
CA MET A 73 -1.08 13.00 10.38
C MET A 73 -0.84 13.99 9.26
N SER A 74 0.24 14.75 9.38
CA SER A 74 0.65 15.67 8.34
C SER A 74 1.14 14.95 7.09
N GLU A 75 1.07 15.64 5.97
CA GLU A 75 1.59 15.18 4.69
C GLU A 75 3.07 14.75 4.79
N ASN A 76 3.87 15.53 5.53
CA ASN A 76 5.30 15.24 5.70
C ASN A 76 5.56 13.93 6.43
N VAL A 77 4.72 13.57 7.40
CA VAL A 77 4.85 12.30 8.12
C VAL A 77 4.54 11.12 7.19
N TYR A 78 3.50 11.23 6.37
CA TYR A 78 3.20 10.19 5.38
C TYR A 78 4.29 10.08 4.31
N ALA A 79 4.78 11.20 3.81
CA ALA A 79 5.87 11.22 2.84
C ALA A 79 7.12 10.53 3.40
N ALA A 80 7.49 10.81 4.65
CA ALA A 80 8.61 10.15 5.31
C ALA A 80 8.41 8.64 5.44
N ARG A 81 7.18 8.19 5.73
CA ARG A 81 6.86 6.76 5.80
C ARG A 81 6.96 6.07 4.44
N PHE A 82 6.48 6.73 3.39
CA PHE A 82 6.61 6.20 2.04
C PHE A 82 8.07 6.10 1.64
N ASP A 83 8.85 7.13 1.89
CA ASP A 83 10.28 7.16 1.59
C ASP A 83 11.04 6.08 2.36
N ALA A 84 10.72 5.87 3.63
CA ALA A 84 11.31 4.81 4.43
C ALA A 84 10.99 3.42 3.86
N HIS A 85 9.75 3.19 3.46
CA HIS A 85 9.34 1.90 2.90
C HIS A 85 9.98 1.66 1.53
N ILE A 86 9.96 2.65 0.64
CA ILE A 86 10.53 2.54 -0.71
C ILE A 86 12.04 2.36 -0.65
N SER A 87 12.73 3.15 0.18
CA SER A 87 14.18 3.09 0.31
C SER A 87 14.68 1.92 1.16
N LYS A 88 13.78 1.25 1.88
CA LYS A 88 14.09 0.19 2.85
C LYS A 88 15.03 0.66 3.97
N LYS A 89 14.90 1.91 4.39
CA LYS A 89 15.66 2.51 5.47
C LYS A 89 14.77 2.76 6.69
N ASN A 90 15.38 2.76 7.86
CA ASN A 90 14.66 3.12 9.08
C ASN A 90 14.25 4.59 9.00
N ILE A 91 12.96 4.86 9.26
CA ILE A 91 12.41 6.22 9.19
C ILE A 91 13.16 7.22 10.07
N ASN A 92 13.64 6.76 11.23
CA ASN A 92 14.40 7.60 12.16
C ASN A 92 15.82 7.94 11.68
N ARG A 93 16.29 7.25 10.64
CA ARG A 93 17.63 7.42 10.05
C ARG A 93 17.60 7.88 8.61
N LEU A 94 16.44 8.26 8.09
CA LEU A 94 16.32 8.72 6.70
C LEU A 94 17.24 9.93 6.42
N ALA A 95 17.28 10.89 7.34
CA ALA A 95 18.11 12.07 7.19
C ALA A 95 19.61 11.76 7.15
N GLU A 96 20.05 10.73 7.86
CA GLU A 96 21.45 10.30 7.88
C GLU A 96 21.87 9.60 6.58
N ASN A 97 20.91 9.03 5.84
CA ASN A 97 21.13 8.26 4.62
C ASN A 97 20.43 8.90 3.41
N GLU A 98 20.33 10.22 3.38
CA GLU A 98 19.57 10.96 2.37
C GLU A 98 19.94 10.59 0.93
N GLU A 99 21.23 10.50 0.62
CA GLU A 99 21.68 10.18 -0.73
C GLU A 99 21.21 8.79 -1.20
N VAL A 100 21.38 7.76 -0.37
CA VAL A 100 20.99 6.41 -0.69
C VAL A 100 19.47 6.29 -0.80
N ALA A 101 18.74 6.92 0.12
CA ALA A 101 17.29 6.95 0.10
C ALA A 101 16.77 7.65 -1.16
N THR A 102 17.33 8.79 -1.51
CA THR A 102 16.97 9.56 -2.71
C THR A 102 17.17 8.75 -3.98
N GLU A 103 18.28 8.04 -4.09
CA GLU A 103 18.56 7.19 -5.24
C GLU A 103 17.55 6.05 -5.38
N ARG A 104 17.23 5.36 -4.29
CA ARG A 104 16.23 4.28 -4.30
C ARG A 104 14.83 4.77 -4.62
N ILE A 105 14.45 5.92 -4.10
CA ILE A 105 13.17 6.56 -4.41
C ILE A 105 13.10 6.93 -5.88
N ARG A 106 14.17 7.49 -6.42
CA ARG A 106 14.25 7.85 -7.85
C ARG A 106 14.10 6.62 -8.74
N GLU A 107 14.74 5.52 -8.41
CA GLU A 107 14.58 4.26 -9.13
C GLU A 107 13.15 3.73 -9.07
N PHE A 108 12.50 3.84 -7.92
CA PHE A 108 11.12 3.39 -7.74
C PHE A 108 10.15 4.13 -8.68
N TYR A 109 10.34 5.44 -8.87
CA TYR A 109 9.47 6.27 -9.71
C TYR A 109 9.85 6.29 -11.20
N ARG A 110 10.87 5.58 -11.58
CA ARG A 110 11.16 5.36 -13.00
C ARG A 110 10.23 4.34 -13.59
#